data_0d011619cc194519f773f40d45bcae79
#
_entry.id   0d011619cc194519f773f40d45bcae79
#
_cell.length_a   1.000
_cell.length_b   1.000
_cell.length_c   1.000
_cell.angle_alpha   90.00
_cell.angle_beta   90.00
_cell.angle_gamma   90.00
#
_symmetry.space_group_name_H-M   'P 1'
#
loop_
_entity.id
_entity.type
_entity.pdbx_description
1 polymer ?
#
loop_
_entity_poly.entity_id
_entity_poly.type
_entity_poly.pdbx_seq_one_letter_code
_entity_poly.pdbx_strand_id
1 'polypeptide(L)'
;AVLTDLSFDFSIRFRGSVLGQRRDGEVRPAHEWVPPNGKTRQLKDGRVTADRYRVDSVVCVKARGMKDAWCLAVGGRTLTGATAVKLYARRFTIEETFRDTKDPRYGLGLSATHVHDVRRRDRLLLICAMAMTLLTLLGAAGESLGMDRMLKANTVKTRTHSLFRQGCHYYAAIPAMKQDLLEPLVQRFGEYVLRESVYVHAFGLQ
;
A
#
# COMPACT_ATOMS: atom_id res chain seq x y z
N ALA A 1 -16.61 15.51 6.97
CA ALA A 1 -16.82 15.90 8.36
C ALA A 1 -15.83 15.15 9.27
N VAL A 2 -16.05 13.88 9.65
CA VAL A 2 -15.25 13.17 10.67
C VAL A 2 -13.72 13.20 10.41
N LEU A 3 -13.24 12.96 9.21
CA LEU A 3 -11.79 12.95 8.91
C LEU A 3 -11.18 14.36 9.02
N THR A 4 -11.94 15.37 8.61
CA THR A 4 -11.52 16.77 8.71
C THR A 4 -11.48 17.22 10.17
N ASP A 5 -12.46 16.82 10.96
CA ASP A 5 -12.55 17.13 12.40
C ASP A 5 -11.40 16.47 13.18
N LEU A 6 -10.94 15.31 12.73
CA LEU A 6 -9.77 14.59 13.27
C LEU A 6 -8.43 15.08 12.69
N SER A 7 -8.44 16.10 11.84
CA SER A 7 -7.24 16.66 11.18
C SER A 7 -6.44 15.64 10.37
N PHE A 8 -7.10 14.60 9.82
CA PHE A 8 -6.46 13.64 8.93
C PHE A 8 -6.43 14.15 7.50
N ASP A 9 -5.27 14.03 6.86
CA ASP A 9 -5.18 14.10 5.41
C ASP A 9 -5.79 12.84 4.79
N PHE A 10 -6.57 12.99 3.73
CA PHE A 10 -7.23 11.87 3.07
C PHE A 10 -7.27 12.01 1.55
N SER A 11 -7.34 10.86 0.88
CA SER A 11 -7.62 10.76 -0.55
C SER A 11 -8.62 9.64 -0.77
N ILE A 12 -9.87 10.00 -1.09
CA ILE A 12 -11.00 9.07 -1.21
C ILE A 12 -11.49 9.06 -2.66
N ARG A 13 -11.53 7.88 -3.29
CA ARG A 13 -12.11 7.72 -4.62
C ARG A 13 -13.64 7.73 -4.53
N PHE A 14 -14.26 8.43 -5.46
CA PHE A 14 -15.71 8.42 -5.66
C PHE A 14 -16.04 8.15 -7.14
N ARG A 15 -17.31 7.85 -7.43
CA ARG A 15 -17.75 7.53 -8.78
C ARG A 15 -17.74 8.77 -9.67
N GLY A 16 -17.31 8.62 -10.92
CA GLY A 16 -17.24 9.73 -11.88
C GLY A 16 -18.59 10.40 -12.16
N SER A 17 -19.71 9.72 -11.94
CA SER A 17 -21.07 10.28 -12.05
C SER A 17 -21.45 11.24 -10.92
N VAL A 18 -20.70 11.25 -9.81
CA VAL A 18 -20.96 12.18 -8.70
C VAL A 18 -20.63 13.61 -9.15
N LEU A 19 -21.50 14.55 -8.79
CA LEU A 19 -21.31 15.94 -9.10
C LEU A 19 -20.10 16.51 -8.33
N GLY A 20 -19.21 17.16 -9.06
CA GLY A 20 -18.16 18.00 -8.54
C GLY A 20 -18.49 19.46 -8.81
N GLN A 21 -18.21 20.33 -7.84
CA GLN A 21 -18.33 21.76 -8.01
C GLN A 21 -16.96 22.40 -7.87
N ARG A 22 -16.62 23.25 -8.80
CA ARG A 22 -15.43 24.06 -8.80
C ARG A 22 -15.64 25.36 -7.97
N ARG A 23 -14.57 26.03 -7.58
CA ARG A 23 -14.61 27.27 -6.80
C ARG A 23 -15.46 28.38 -7.43
N ASP A 24 -15.45 28.51 -8.76
CA ASP A 24 -16.22 29.48 -9.54
C ASP A 24 -17.73 29.15 -9.64
N GLY A 25 -18.16 28.05 -9.01
CA GLY A 25 -19.57 27.63 -8.99
C GLY A 25 -19.94 26.63 -10.08
N GLU A 26 -19.06 26.36 -11.05
CA GLU A 26 -19.34 25.39 -12.12
C GLU A 26 -19.55 23.98 -11.54
N VAL A 27 -20.66 23.33 -11.92
CA VAL A 27 -21.06 22.00 -11.46
C VAL A 27 -21.13 21.05 -12.63
N ARG A 28 -20.38 19.94 -12.56
CA ARG A 28 -20.40 18.85 -13.54
C ARG A 28 -20.20 17.51 -12.89
N PRO A 29 -20.58 16.40 -13.55
CA PRO A 29 -20.12 15.06 -13.19
C PRO A 29 -18.59 15.01 -13.18
N ALA A 30 -18.01 14.35 -12.16
CA ALA A 30 -16.55 14.39 -11.95
C ALA A 30 -15.76 13.81 -13.14
N HIS A 31 -16.33 12.85 -13.90
CA HIS A 31 -15.65 12.29 -15.07
C HIS A 31 -15.42 13.30 -16.20
N GLU A 32 -16.23 14.35 -16.29
CA GLU A 32 -16.05 15.43 -17.30
C GLU A 32 -14.86 16.33 -17.00
N TRP A 33 -14.38 16.31 -15.76
CA TRP A 33 -13.16 17.03 -15.38
C TRP A 33 -11.87 16.25 -15.71
N VAL A 34 -11.98 15.02 -16.18
CA VAL A 34 -10.82 14.18 -16.53
C VAL A 34 -10.17 14.69 -17.82
N PRO A 35 -8.89 15.10 -17.78
CA PRO A 35 -8.22 15.58 -18.99
C PRO A 35 -7.98 14.45 -19.99
N PRO A 36 -8.15 14.68 -21.30
CA PRO A 36 -7.93 13.66 -22.32
C PRO A 36 -6.46 13.28 -22.52
N ASN A 37 -5.54 14.14 -22.03
CA ASN A 37 -4.09 13.95 -22.20
C ASN A 37 -3.42 13.04 -21.16
N GLY A 38 -4.19 12.38 -20.31
CA GLY A 38 -3.69 11.51 -19.25
C GLY A 38 -3.03 12.21 -18.05
N LYS A 39 -2.96 13.54 -18.07
CA LYS A 39 -2.42 14.30 -16.93
C LYS A 39 -3.42 14.38 -15.79
N THR A 40 -2.92 14.66 -14.61
CA THR A 40 -3.74 14.89 -13.41
C THR A 40 -4.30 16.32 -13.43
N ARG A 41 -5.61 16.45 -13.24
CA ARG A 41 -6.28 17.73 -13.03
C ARG A 41 -6.67 17.88 -11.58
N GLN A 42 -6.32 18.98 -10.95
CA GLN A 42 -6.69 19.31 -9.58
C GLN A 42 -7.56 20.56 -9.54
N LEU A 43 -8.75 20.42 -8.97
CA LEU A 43 -9.70 21.52 -8.73
C LEU A 43 -9.60 21.85 -7.24
N LYS A 44 -9.01 23.01 -6.91
CA LYS A 44 -8.89 23.46 -5.52
C LYS A 44 -10.22 24.02 -4.99
N ASP A 45 -10.42 23.95 -3.68
CA ASP A 45 -11.62 24.40 -2.98
C ASP A 45 -12.91 23.84 -3.59
N GLY A 46 -12.88 22.54 -3.92
CA GLY A 46 -13.98 21.86 -4.57
C GLY A 46 -15.09 21.45 -3.58
N ARG A 47 -16.25 21.14 -4.16
CA ARG A 47 -17.34 20.49 -3.44
C ARG A 47 -17.75 19.22 -4.17
N VAL A 48 -18.16 18.20 -3.45
CA VAL A 48 -18.54 16.90 -4.00
C VAL A 48 -19.88 16.47 -3.43
N THR A 49 -20.58 15.59 -4.16
CA THR A 49 -21.92 15.06 -3.87
C THR A 49 -23.03 16.08 -4.03
N ALA A 50 -24.28 15.60 -3.98
CA ALA A 50 -25.48 16.44 -4.00
C ALA A 50 -25.53 17.41 -2.80
N ASP A 51 -25.00 16.95 -1.64
CA ASP A 51 -24.95 17.75 -0.40
C ASP A 51 -23.82 18.79 -0.40
N ARG A 52 -23.06 18.88 -1.50
CA ARG A 52 -21.98 19.87 -1.69
C ARG A 52 -20.93 19.88 -0.56
N TYR A 53 -20.52 18.70 -0.10
CA TYR A 53 -19.44 18.59 0.90
C TYR A 53 -18.16 19.25 0.40
N ARG A 54 -17.64 20.18 1.20
CA ARG A 54 -16.40 20.88 0.91
C ARG A 54 -15.20 19.96 1.10
N VAL A 55 -14.29 19.96 0.12
CA VAL A 55 -12.99 19.30 0.14
C VAL A 55 -11.91 20.27 -0.29
N ASP A 56 -10.66 20.07 0.16
CA ASP A 56 -9.56 20.95 -0.20
C ASP A 56 -9.25 20.89 -1.70
N SER A 57 -9.40 19.71 -2.31
CA SER A 57 -9.37 19.60 -3.77
C SER A 57 -10.11 18.35 -4.29
N VAL A 58 -10.53 18.43 -5.55
CA VAL A 58 -10.98 17.29 -6.35
C VAL A 58 -9.90 16.99 -7.38
N VAL A 59 -9.43 15.76 -7.44
CA VAL A 59 -8.37 15.33 -8.35
C VAL A 59 -8.93 14.30 -9.33
N CYS A 60 -8.81 14.60 -10.63
CA CYS A 60 -9.30 13.73 -11.71
C CYS A 60 -8.12 13.33 -12.60
N VAL A 61 -8.03 12.02 -12.89
CA VAL A 61 -6.96 11.48 -13.74
C VAL A 61 -7.41 10.22 -14.46
N LYS A 62 -6.96 10.05 -15.71
CA LYS A 62 -6.97 8.79 -16.45
C LYS A 62 -5.64 8.63 -17.18
N ALA A 63 -4.66 8.08 -16.51
CA ALA A 63 -3.35 7.81 -17.10
C ALA A 63 -3.41 6.60 -18.05
N ARG A 64 -2.40 6.49 -18.92
CA ARG A 64 -2.26 5.34 -19.82
C ARG A 64 -2.23 4.03 -19.03
N GLY A 65 -3.02 3.04 -19.46
CA GLY A 65 -3.13 1.74 -18.80
C GLY A 65 -4.18 1.67 -17.68
N MET A 66 -4.79 2.78 -17.26
CA MET A 66 -5.89 2.74 -16.30
C MET A 66 -7.18 2.31 -17.00
N LYS A 67 -7.86 1.29 -16.43
CA LYS A 67 -9.18 0.82 -16.92
C LYS A 67 -10.21 1.95 -16.83
N ASP A 68 -10.30 2.58 -15.67
CA ASP A 68 -11.26 3.64 -15.37
C ASP A 68 -10.55 4.91 -14.91
N ALA A 69 -11.21 6.04 -15.12
CA ALA A 69 -10.77 7.31 -14.54
C ALA A 69 -10.90 7.28 -13.01
N TRP A 70 -9.96 7.92 -12.32
CA TRP A 70 -10.05 8.17 -10.89
C TRP A 70 -10.50 9.59 -10.63
N CYS A 71 -11.55 9.72 -9.82
CA CYS A 71 -12.01 10.97 -9.24
C CYS A 71 -11.81 10.86 -7.73
N LEU A 72 -10.95 11.70 -7.18
CA LEU A 72 -10.52 11.65 -5.79
C LEU A 72 -10.96 12.93 -5.07
N ALA A 73 -11.62 12.78 -3.93
CA ALA A 73 -11.83 13.84 -2.96
C ALA A 73 -10.64 13.86 -2.02
N VAL A 74 -9.97 15.01 -1.93
CA VAL A 74 -8.73 15.16 -1.18
C VAL A 74 -8.92 16.18 -0.08
N GLY A 75 -8.62 15.79 1.16
CA GLY A 75 -8.43 16.66 2.31
C GLY A 75 -6.94 16.74 2.61
N GLY A 76 -6.45 17.96 2.83
CA GLY A 76 -5.02 18.25 2.99
C GLY A 76 -4.57 19.34 2.01
N ARG A 77 -4.46 20.55 2.49
CA ARG A 77 -4.19 21.75 1.67
C ARG A 77 -2.84 21.71 0.93
N THR A 78 -1.88 20.96 1.48
CA THR A 78 -0.52 20.81 0.94
C THR A 78 -0.40 19.71 -0.11
N LEU A 79 -1.41 18.83 -0.24
CA LEU A 79 -1.37 17.71 -1.18
C LEU A 79 -1.54 18.19 -2.62
N THR A 80 -0.53 17.91 -3.44
CA THR A 80 -0.64 18.07 -4.90
C THR A 80 -1.49 16.97 -5.51
N GLY A 81 -2.11 17.22 -6.66
CA GLY A 81 -2.89 16.19 -7.37
C GLY A 81 -2.08 14.93 -7.68
N ALA A 82 -0.81 15.09 -8.07
CA ALA A 82 0.08 13.95 -8.33
C ALA A 82 0.35 13.13 -7.05
N THR A 83 0.59 13.81 -5.93
CA THR A 83 0.80 13.15 -4.63
C THR A 83 -0.46 12.40 -4.18
N ALA A 84 -1.65 13.01 -4.31
CA ALA A 84 -2.92 12.38 -3.97
C ALA A 84 -3.17 11.11 -4.81
N VAL A 85 -2.88 11.13 -6.12
CA VAL A 85 -2.96 9.95 -6.99
C VAL A 85 -1.98 8.87 -6.55
N LYS A 86 -0.74 9.23 -6.23
CA LYS A 86 0.29 8.29 -5.75
C LYS A 86 -0.10 7.65 -4.40
N LEU A 87 -0.64 8.44 -3.47
CA LEU A 87 -1.13 7.93 -2.18
C LEU A 87 -2.32 6.97 -2.37
N TYR A 88 -3.28 7.36 -3.21
CA TYR A 88 -4.42 6.48 -3.50
C TYR A 88 -3.99 5.18 -4.18
N ALA A 89 -3.02 5.21 -5.08
CA ALA A 89 -2.48 4.02 -5.74
C ALA A 89 -1.89 3.01 -4.74
N ARG A 90 -1.36 3.45 -3.60
CA ARG A 90 -0.86 2.56 -2.53
C ARG A 90 -1.95 1.67 -1.92
N ARG A 91 -3.25 1.99 -2.12
CA ARG A 91 -4.35 1.12 -1.70
C ARG A 91 -4.25 -0.29 -2.27
N PHE A 92 -3.73 -0.44 -3.48
CA PHE A 92 -3.54 -1.76 -4.10
C PHE A 92 -2.57 -2.64 -3.31
N THR A 93 -1.60 -2.04 -2.62
CA THR A 93 -0.68 -2.77 -1.73
C THR A 93 -1.45 -3.41 -0.57
N ILE A 94 -2.48 -2.75 -0.05
CA ILE A 94 -3.34 -3.30 1.02
C ILE A 94 -4.12 -4.52 0.50
N GLU A 95 -4.66 -4.45 -0.73
CA GLU A 95 -5.37 -5.58 -1.34
C GLU A 95 -4.43 -6.77 -1.59
N GLU A 96 -3.19 -6.52 -2.01
CA GLU A 96 -2.16 -7.56 -2.14
C GLU A 96 -1.80 -8.16 -0.78
N THR A 97 -1.64 -7.34 0.26
CA THR A 97 -1.38 -7.79 1.64
C THR A 97 -2.50 -8.69 2.14
N PHE A 98 -3.77 -8.33 1.92
CA PHE A 98 -4.89 -9.19 2.28
C PHE A 98 -4.91 -10.50 1.50
N ARG A 99 -4.56 -10.48 0.23
CA ARG A 99 -4.43 -11.69 -0.57
C ARG A 99 -3.33 -12.59 0.00
N ASP A 100 -2.15 -12.04 0.25
CA ASP A 100 -1.01 -12.77 0.80
C ASP A 100 -1.32 -13.32 2.22
N THR A 101 -2.14 -12.62 3.00
CA THR A 101 -2.60 -13.12 4.31
C THR A 101 -3.56 -14.31 4.16
N LYS A 102 -4.43 -14.32 3.16
CA LYS A 102 -5.50 -15.30 2.99
C LYS A 102 -5.07 -16.53 2.19
N ASP A 103 -4.15 -16.38 1.25
CA ASP A 103 -3.76 -17.43 0.31
C ASP A 103 -3.09 -18.61 1.03
N PRO A 104 -3.64 -19.86 0.93
CA PRO A 104 -3.05 -21.02 1.59
C PRO A 104 -1.80 -21.58 0.90
N ARG A 105 -1.57 -21.22 -0.39
CA ARG A 105 -0.42 -21.73 -1.17
C ARG A 105 0.78 -20.81 -1.12
N TYR A 106 0.53 -19.51 -1.18
CA TYR A 106 1.58 -18.51 -1.38
C TYR A 106 1.61 -17.43 -0.28
N GLY A 107 0.74 -17.54 0.70
CA GLY A 107 0.59 -16.61 1.80
C GLY A 107 0.55 -17.31 3.16
N LEU A 108 -0.08 -16.66 4.14
CA LEU A 108 -0.16 -17.16 5.52
C LEU A 108 -1.35 -18.12 5.76
N GLY A 109 -2.19 -18.37 4.77
CA GLY A 109 -3.26 -19.37 4.84
C GLY A 109 -4.38 -19.04 5.83
N LEU A 110 -4.59 -17.77 6.17
CA LEU A 110 -5.60 -17.37 7.16
C LEU A 110 -7.02 -17.87 6.82
N SER A 111 -7.35 -17.98 5.52
CA SER A 111 -8.65 -18.50 5.07
C SER A 111 -8.88 -19.98 5.42
N ALA A 112 -7.82 -20.76 5.63
CA ALA A 112 -7.88 -22.17 5.97
C ALA A 112 -7.97 -22.44 7.48
N THR A 113 -7.85 -21.42 8.33
CA THR A 113 -7.81 -21.59 9.78
C THR A 113 -9.17 -21.84 10.41
N HIS A 114 -10.27 -21.48 9.72
CA HIS A 114 -11.67 -21.62 10.20
C HIS A 114 -11.92 -21.08 11.61
N VAL A 115 -11.19 -20.05 12.04
CA VAL A 115 -11.33 -19.42 13.35
C VAL A 115 -12.57 -18.54 13.38
N HIS A 116 -13.62 -18.97 14.09
CA HIS A 116 -14.87 -18.24 14.23
C HIS A 116 -14.87 -17.26 15.41
N ASP A 117 -14.15 -17.57 16.50
CA ASP A 117 -14.06 -16.69 17.66
C ASP A 117 -13.33 -15.38 17.32
N VAL A 118 -13.99 -14.24 17.59
CA VAL A 118 -13.49 -12.90 17.23
C VAL A 118 -12.15 -12.59 17.91
N ARG A 119 -12.02 -12.89 19.21
CA ARG A 119 -10.81 -12.58 19.97
C ARG A 119 -9.61 -13.41 19.51
N ARG A 120 -9.84 -14.68 19.17
CA ARG A 120 -8.80 -15.55 18.60
C ARG A 120 -8.40 -15.09 17.22
N ARG A 121 -9.38 -14.67 16.40
CA ARG A 121 -9.11 -14.11 15.07
C ARG A 121 -8.30 -12.83 15.14
N ASP A 122 -8.61 -11.92 16.06
CA ASP A 122 -7.87 -10.67 16.23
C ASP A 122 -6.40 -10.93 16.63
N ARG A 123 -6.17 -11.86 17.55
CA ARG A 123 -4.81 -12.28 17.92
C ARG A 123 -4.07 -12.91 16.75
N LEU A 124 -4.74 -13.77 15.97
CA LEU A 124 -4.16 -14.37 14.79
C LEU A 124 -3.82 -13.32 13.73
N LEU A 125 -4.70 -12.34 13.50
CA LEU A 125 -4.42 -11.22 12.59
C LEU A 125 -3.22 -10.41 13.04
N LEU A 126 -3.07 -10.16 14.34
CA LEU A 126 -1.89 -9.47 14.88
C LEU A 126 -0.61 -10.28 14.62
N ILE A 127 -0.62 -11.58 14.89
CA ILE A 127 0.53 -12.47 14.62
C ILE A 127 0.84 -12.47 13.12
N CYS A 128 -0.17 -12.57 12.27
CA CYS A 128 -0.01 -12.50 10.82
C CYS A 128 0.60 -11.17 10.38
N ALA A 129 0.14 -10.05 10.93
CA ALA A 129 0.67 -8.72 10.61
C ALA A 129 2.16 -8.61 10.98
N MET A 130 2.54 -9.08 12.17
CA MET A 130 3.94 -9.12 12.61
C MET A 130 4.79 -10.03 11.70
N ALA A 131 4.32 -11.23 11.41
CA ALA A 131 5.03 -12.18 10.54
C ALA A 131 5.21 -11.61 9.13
N MET A 132 4.16 -10.99 8.55
CA MET A 132 4.23 -10.36 7.24
C MET A 132 5.24 -9.22 7.21
N THR A 133 5.30 -8.39 8.24
CA THR A 133 6.27 -7.30 8.30
C THR A 133 7.69 -7.85 8.42
N LEU A 134 7.94 -8.81 9.30
CA LEU A 134 9.27 -9.43 9.45
C LEU A 134 9.72 -10.10 8.15
N LEU A 135 8.84 -10.86 7.49
CA LEU A 135 9.16 -11.48 6.21
C LEU A 135 9.39 -10.44 5.10
N THR A 136 8.65 -9.32 5.12
CA THR A 136 8.88 -8.22 4.17
C THR A 136 10.24 -7.56 4.41
N LEU A 137 10.65 -7.35 5.67
CA LEU A 137 11.97 -6.82 6.01
C LEU A 137 13.08 -7.81 5.63
N LEU A 138 12.88 -9.10 5.84
CA LEU A 138 13.83 -10.14 5.40
C LEU A 138 13.98 -10.14 3.87
N GLY A 139 12.88 -10.01 3.13
CA GLY A 139 12.91 -9.87 1.68
C GLY A 139 13.64 -8.61 1.22
N ALA A 140 13.42 -7.48 1.89
CA ALA A 140 14.13 -6.23 1.62
C ALA A 140 15.65 -6.36 1.91
N ALA A 141 16.00 -7.05 3.00
CA ALA A 141 17.40 -7.35 3.33
C ALA A 141 18.08 -8.16 2.22
N GLY A 142 17.46 -9.26 1.80
CA GLY A 142 17.99 -10.10 0.72
C GLY A 142 18.06 -9.38 -0.62
N GLU A 143 17.05 -8.56 -0.97
CA GLU A 143 17.08 -7.75 -2.19
C GLU A 143 18.23 -6.72 -2.16
N SER A 144 18.48 -6.08 -1.02
CA SER A 144 19.58 -5.12 -0.87
C SER A 144 20.98 -5.76 -1.02
N LEU A 145 21.07 -7.07 -0.79
CA LEU A 145 22.28 -7.88 -0.98
C LEU A 145 22.35 -8.53 -2.40
N GLY A 146 21.37 -8.24 -3.26
CA GLY A 146 21.30 -8.79 -4.61
C GLY A 146 20.84 -10.25 -4.69
N MET A 147 20.35 -10.84 -3.58
CA MET A 147 19.87 -12.22 -3.54
C MET A 147 18.60 -12.47 -4.37
N ASP A 148 17.85 -11.39 -4.70
CA ASP A 148 16.69 -11.45 -5.59
C ASP A 148 17.03 -12.01 -6.98
N ARG A 149 18.30 -11.97 -7.39
CA ARG A 149 18.82 -12.59 -8.61
C ARG A 149 18.59 -14.09 -8.66
N MET A 150 18.63 -14.77 -7.52
CA MET A 150 18.38 -16.21 -7.44
C MET A 150 16.91 -16.58 -7.64
N LEU A 151 16.01 -15.61 -7.53
CA LEU A 151 14.55 -15.81 -7.62
C LEU A 151 13.96 -15.40 -8.98
N LYS A 152 14.79 -14.97 -9.92
CA LYS A 152 14.34 -14.49 -11.23
C LYS A 152 15.29 -14.90 -12.33
N ALA A 153 14.78 -14.94 -13.58
CA ALA A 153 15.60 -15.21 -14.74
C ALA A 153 16.63 -14.08 -14.97
N ASN A 154 17.84 -14.43 -15.45
CA ASN A 154 18.95 -13.49 -15.64
C ASN A 154 18.62 -12.33 -16.61
N THR A 155 17.66 -12.52 -17.50
CA THR A 155 17.20 -11.51 -18.46
C THR A 155 16.28 -10.45 -17.84
N VAL A 156 15.71 -10.72 -16.65
CA VAL A 156 14.74 -9.82 -16.00
C VAL A 156 15.46 -8.84 -15.08
N LYS A 157 15.37 -7.54 -15.43
CA LYS A 157 16.01 -6.45 -14.66
C LYS A 157 15.12 -5.91 -13.53
N THR A 158 13.79 -6.07 -13.62
CA THR A 158 12.84 -5.58 -12.65
C THR A 158 12.54 -6.60 -11.55
N ARG A 159 11.97 -6.15 -10.44
CA ARG A 159 11.47 -7.03 -9.37
C ARG A 159 10.32 -7.89 -9.91
N THR A 160 10.39 -9.21 -9.71
CA THR A 160 9.35 -10.18 -10.12
C THR A 160 8.48 -10.66 -8.97
N HIS A 161 9.01 -10.62 -7.74
CA HIS A 161 8.31 -11.05 -6.53
C HIS A 161 8.18 -9.90 -5.53
N SER A 162 7.07 -9.85 -4.78
CA SER A 162 6.94 -8.91 -3.66
C SER A 162 8.04 -9.17 -2.61
N LEU A 163 8.38 -8.17 -1.81
CA LEU A 163 9.36 -8.33 -0.73
C LEU A 163 8.91 -9.41 0.26
N PHE A 164 7.63 -9.45 0.59
CA PHE A 164 7.06 -10.51 1.43
C PHE A 164 7.36 -11.90 0.86
N ARG A 165 7.12 -12.10 -0.43
CA ARG A 165 7.34 -13.38 -1.08
C ARG A 165 8.81 -13.77 -1.16
N GLN A 166 9.69 -12.80 -1.42
CA GLN A 166 11.13 -13.01 -1.33
C GLN A 166 11.54 -13.42 0.08
N GLY A 167 11.00 -12.75 1.11
CA GLY A 167 11.24 -13.11 2.50
C GLY A 167 10.77 -14.52 2.86
N CYS A 168 9.61 -14.96 2.36
CA CYS A 168 9.18 -16.35 2.52
C CYS A 168 10.17 -17.34 1.92
N HIS A 169 10.70 -17.05 0.72
CA HIS A 169 11.73 -17.90 0.09
C HIS A 169 13.02 -17.94 0.88
N TYR A 170 13.52 -16.79 1.35
CA TYR A 170 14.74 -16.74 2.15
C TYR A 170 14.55 -17.45 3.48
N TYR A 171 13.43 -17.21 4.17
CA TYR A 171 13.10 -17.90 5.43
C TYR A 171 13.09 -19.43 5.27
N ALA A 172 12.42 -19.91 4.24
CA ALA A 172 12.39 -21.35 3.95
C ALA A 172 13.77 -21.93 3.60
N ALA A 173 14.67 -21.11 3.02
CA ALA A 173 16.01 -21.53 2.63
C ALA A 173 17.02 -21.50 3.80
N ILE A 174 16.75 -20.78 4.90
CA ILE A 174 17.69 -20.62 6.04
C ILE A 174 18.32 -21.97 6.50
N PRO A 175 17.55 -23.07 6.66
CA PRO A 175 18.14 -24.33 7.17
C PRO A 175 19.21 -24.93 6.25
N ALA A 176 19.20 -24.61 4.95
CA ALA A 176 20.12 -25.12 3.94
C ALA A 176 21.04 -24.03 3.37
N MET A 177 20.93 -22.79 3.88
CA MET A 177 21.72 -21.66 3.38
C MET A 177 23.16 -21.74 3.81
N LYS A 178 24.07 -21.48 2.89
CA LYS A 178 25.51 -21.40 3.21
C LYS A 178 25.79 -20.21 4.10
N GLN A 179 26.78 -20.35 4.99
CA GLN A 179 27.13 -19.36 6.01
C GLN A 179 27.49 -17.99 5.39
N ASP A 180 28.20 -17.99 4.28
CA ASP A 180 28.60 -16.78 3.53
C ASP A 180 27.42 -15.94 3.00
N LEU A 181 26.24 -16.57 2.83
CA LEU A 181 24.99 -15.88 2.47
C LEU A 181 24.13 -15.57 3.69
N LEU A 182 24.14 -16.47 4.68
CA LEU A 182 23.29 -16.37 5.87
C LEU A 182 23.71 -15.20 6.77
N GLU A 183 25.00 -15.09 7.09
CA GLU A 183 25.51 -14.03 7.98
C GLU A 183 25.17 -12.62 7.48
N PRO A 184 25.48 -12.24 6.22
CA PRO A 184 25.11 -10.92 5.72
C PRO A 184 23.59 -10.70 5.69
N LEU A 185 22.79 -11.75 5.39
CA LEU A 185 21.36 -11.65 5.37
C LEU A 185 20.80 -11.34 6.76
N VAL A 186 21.23 -12.09 7.78
CA VAL A 186 20.77 -11.91 9.17
C VAL A 186 21.21 -10.55 9.72
N GLN A 187 22.45 -10.14 9.44
CA GLN A 187 22.95 -8.81 9.85
C GLN A 187 22.10 -7.70 9.22
N ARG A 188 21.89 -7.73 7.91
CA ARG A 188 21.10 -6.73 7.20
C ARG A 188 19.63 -6.73 7.65
N PHE A 189 19.07 -7.88 7.91
CA PHE A 189 17.73 -8.01 8.47
C PHE A 189 17.64 -7.36 9.85
N GLY A 190 18.61 -7.61 10.75
CA GLY A 190 18.68 -7.00 12.05
C GLY A 190 18.73 -5.45 11.97
N GLU A 191 19.52 -4.90 11.06
CA GLU A 191 19.59 -3.45 10.81
C GLU A 191 18.22 -2.87 10.40
N TYR A 192 17.45 -3.60 9.59
CA TYR A 192 16.12 -3.14 9.16
C TYR A 192 15.11 -3.22 10.30
N VAL A 193 15.13 -4.29 11.10
CA VAL A 193 14.27 -4.43 12.28
C VAL A 193 14.53 -3.31 13.29
N LEU A 194 15.78 -2.96 13.53
CA LEU A 194 16.17 -1.88 14.46
C LEU A 194 15.75 -0.47 13.99
N ARG A 195 15.49 -0.27 12.71
CA ARG A 195 14.94 0.99 12.19
C ARG A 195 13.42 1.15 12.43
N GLU A 196 12.73 0.05 12.68
CA GLU A 196 11.29 0.04 12.88
C GLU A 196 10.97 0.20 14.38
N SER A 197 10.62 1.40 14.79
CA SER A 197 10.38 1.76 16.21
C SER A 197 9.40 0.82 16.92
N VAL A 198 8.40 0.30 16.20
CA VAL A 198 7.42 -0.64 16.74
C VAL A 198 8.09 -1.92 17.23
N TYR A 199 9.04 -2.47 16.48
CA TYR A 199 9.76 -3.70 16.86
C TYR A 199 10.78 -3.44 17.96
N VAL A 200 11.47 -2.29 17.91
CA VAL A 200 12.39 -1.88 18.96
C VAL A 200 11.67 -1.85 20.32
N HIS A 201 10.51 -1.21 20.37
CA HIS A 201 9.72 -1.13 21.60
C HIS A 201 9.07 -2.47 22.00
N ALA A 202 8.52 -3.21 21.04
CA ALA A 202 7.83 -4.48 21.31
C ALA A 202 8.78 -5.58 21.80
N PHE A 203 10.02 -5.61 21.33
CA PHE A 203 11.02 -6.63 21.67
C PHE A 203 12.09 -6.14 22.65
N GLY A 204 12.02 -4.88 23.12
CA GLY A 204 13.02 -4.33 24.03
C GLY A 204 14.43 -4.26 23.44
N LEU A 205 14.56 -4.10 22.12
CA LEU A 205 15.85 -4.02 21.44
C LEU A 205 16.49 -2.65 21.73
N GLN A 206 17.75 -2.63 22.11
CA GLN A 206 18.55 -1.41 22.35
C GLN A 206 19.76 -1.38 21.43
#